data_22273e9bfefacda78d8e2cb2efe75c2b
#
_entry.id   22273e9bfefacda78d8e2cb2efe75c2b
#
_cell.length_a   1.000
_cell.length_b   1.000
_cell.length_c   1.000
_cell.angle_alpha   90.00
_cell.angle_beta   90.00
_cell.angle_gamma   90.00
#
_symmetry.space_group_name_H-M   'P 1'
#
loop_
_entity.id
_entity.type
_entity.pdbx_description
1 polymer ?
#
loop_
_entity_poly.entity_id
_entity_poly.type
_entity_poly.pdbx_seq_one_letter_code
_entity_poly.pdbx_strand_id
1 'polypeptide(L)'
;AGFKLALRDLEIRGAGNILGSEQSGHIAAVGFELYCELLREAVRRLSHGPSLKPREIALRLDFISYGLEAVDGRLPAAIPPAYVGSEAVRIECYKRLTALRSEEEVTAYADELADRFGPVPEETRRLLQLGRLRTLARRAGIHTLTVREQTVLPETQDGLLRTAQGRLPRLAAENPEAKLAELVERIRRLAEKRG
;
A
#
# COMPACT_ATOMS: atom_id res chain seq x y z
N ALA A 1 19.86 -7.79 3.00
CA ALA A 1 20.96 -6.84 2.73
C ALA A 1 20.64 -5.92 1.55
N GLY A 2 20.17 -6.43 0.40
CA GLY A 2 19.87 -5.63 -0.80
C GLY A 2 18.77 -4.58 -0.62
N PHE A 3 17.76 -4.86 0.20
CA PHE A 3 16.68 -3.91 0.47
C PHE A 3 17.15 -2.69 1.28
N LYS A 4 18.00 -2.92 2.30
CA LYS A 4 18.64 -1.83 3.07
C LYS A 4 19.60 -1.01 2.20
N LEU A 5 20.30 -1.65 1.26
CA LEU A 5 21.18 -0.96 0.32
C LEU A 5 20.37 -0.11 -0.68
N ALA A 6 19.27 -0.65 -1.22
CA ALA A 6 18.39 0.07 -2.13
C ALA A 6 17.73 1.27 -1.44
N LEU A 7 17.28 1.12 -0.19
CA LEU A 7 16.77 2.22 0.63
C LEU A 7 17.84 3.27 0.91
N ARG A 8 19.06 2.82 1.23
CA ARG A 8 20.19 3.72 1.51
C ARG A 8 20.66 4.45 0.25
N ASP A 9 20.59 3.82 -0.92
CA ASP A 9 20.89 4.45 -2.20
C ASP A 9 19.81 5.48 -2.58
N LEU A 10 18.53 5.20 -2.30
CA LEU A 10 17.42 6.16 -2.37
C LEU A 10 17.61 7.33 -1.38
N GLU A 11 18.11 7.06 -0.18
CA GLU A 11 18.41 8.09 0.83
C GLU A 11 19.63 8.96 0.45
N ILE A 12 20.71 8.35 -0.05
CA ILE A 12 21.97 9.04 -0.38
C ILE A 12 21.85 9.85 -1.65
N ARG A 13 21.12 9.36 -2.65
CA ARG A 13 20.94 10.05 -3.94
C ARG A 13 19.73 10.96 -3.96
N GLY A 14 18.90 10.94 -2.88
CA GLY A 14 17.57 11.51 -2.90
C GLY A 14 16.66 10.75 -3.88
N ALA A 15 15.38 10.59 -3.57
CA ALA A 15 14.42 9.98 -4.49
C ALA A 15 14.44 10.68 -5.87
N GLY A 16 14.87 11.96 -5.94
CA GLY A 16 15.02 12.75 -7.15
C GLY A 16 16.15 12.33 -8.09
N ASN A 17 17.23 11.69 -7.61
CA ASN A 17 18.35 11.30 -8.46
C ASN A 17 18.18 9.96 -9.17
N ILE A 18 17.39 9.04 -8.61
CA ILE A 18 17.04 7.76 -9.27
C ILE A 18 16.00 8.01 -10.36
N LEU A 19 15.17 9.03 -10.20
CA LEU A 19 13.99 9.32 -11.03
C LEU A 19 14.13 10.59 -11.86
N GLY A 20 15.24 11.35 -11.70
CA GLY A 20 15.38 12.69 -12.21
C GLY A 20 14.66 13.74 -11.35
N SER A 21 15.16 14.97 -11.36
CA SER A 21 14.64 16.07 -10.53
C SER A 21 13.15 16.39 -10.75
N GLU A 22 12.60 16.06 -11.92
CA GLU A 22 11.18 16.24 -12.25
C GLU A 22 10.27 15.17 -11.62
N GLN A 23 10.82 14.01 -11.28
CA GLN A 23 10.04 12.88 -10.73
C GLN A 23 10.00 12.88 -9.20
N SER A 24 10.89 13.58 -8.50
CA SER A 24 10.82 13.72 -7.03
C SER A 24 9.57 14.48 -6.57
N GLY A 25 9.18 15.53 -7.32
CA GLY A 25 7.89 16.21 -7.12
C GLY A 25 6.69 15.31 -7.42
N HIS A 26 6.84 14.36 -8.33
CA HIS A 26 5.80 13.37 -8.68
C HIS A 26 5.57 12.34 -7.57
N ILE A 27 6.60 11.88 -6.86
CA ILE A 27 6.45 10.97 -5.70
C ILE A 27 5.66 11.65 -4.58
N ALA A 28 5.96 12.92 -4.30
CA ALA A 28 5.22 13.68 -3.30
C ALA A 28 3.77 13.96 -3.72
N ALA A 29 3.49 14.04 -5.02
CA ALA A 29 2.17 14.34 -5.58
C ALA A 29 1.33 13.08 -5.87
N VAL A 30 1.94 11.98 -6.29
CA VAL A 30 1.23 10.76 -6.74
C VAL A 30 1.12 9.70 -5.64
N GLY A 31 1.89 9.82 -4.56
CA GLY A 31 1.65 9.07 -3.33
C GLY A 31 2.27 7.68 -3.27
N PHE A 32 1.72 6.92 -2.34
CA PHE A 32 2.30 5.70 -1.78
C PHE A 32 2.54 4.57 -2.79
N GLU A 33 1.62 4.33 -3.72
CA GLU A 33 1.75 3.21 -4.66
C GLU A 33 2.89 3.42 -5.67
N LEU A 34 3.05 4.64 -6.17
CA LEU A 34 4.21 4.97 -7.00
C LEU A 34 5.52 4.78 -6.21
N TYR A 35 5.54 5.19 -4.94
CA TYR A 35 6.69 4.95 -4.07
C TYR A 35 7.00 3.46 -3.94
N CYS A 36 5.99 2.62 -3.73
CA CYS A 36 6.15 1.16 -3.69
C CYS A 36 6.64 0.57 -5.02
N GLU A 37 6.12 1.05 -6.15
CA GLU A 37 6.59 0.61 -7.48
C GLU A 37 8.04 0.98 -7.73
N LEU A 38 8.44 2.17 -7.37
CA LEU A 38 9.82 2.63 -7.52
C LEU A 38 10.78 1.85 -6.61
N LEU A 39 10.36 1.56 -5.39
CA LEU A 39 11.09 0.67 -4.48
C LEU A 39 11.27 -0.73 -5.08
N ARG A 40 10.20 -1.31 -5.65
CA ARG A 40 10.26 -2.62 -6.32
C ARG A 40 11.25 -2.61 -7.48
N GLU A 41 11.20 -1.56 -8.30
CA GLU A 41 12.10 -1.42 -9.45
C GLU A 41 13.56 -1.25 -9.01
N ALA A 42 13.83 -0.39 -8.02
CA ALA A 42 15.17 -0.20 -7.47
C ALA A 42 15.73 -1.51 -6.89
N VAL A 43 14.91 -2.25 -6.15
CA VAL A 43 15.29 -3.56 -5.60
C VAL A 43 15.55 -4.58 -6.70
N ARG A 44 14.74 -4.59 -7.77
CA ARG A 44 14.92 -5.48 -8.93
C ARG A 44 16.24 -5.19 -9.66
N ARG A 45 16.58 -3.93 -9.88
CA ARG A 45 17.83 -3.50 -10.52
C ARG A 45 19.08 -3.85 -9.72
N LEU A 46 19.00 -3.79 -8.39
CA LEU A 46 20.12 -4.09 -7.49
C LEU A 46 20.27 -5.58 -7.17
N SER A 47 19.25 -6.39 -7.48
CA SER A 47 19.25 -7.83 -7.23
C SER A 47 19.62 -8.59 -8.50
N HIS A 48 20.87 -8.94 -8.68
CA HIS A 48 21.32 -9.89 -9.69
C HIS A 48 21.12 -11.32 -9.14
N GLY A 49 19.92 -11.90 -9.35
CA GLY A 49 19.65 -13.29 -8.98
C GLY A 49 18.24 -13.59 -8.48
N PRO A 50 17.84 -14.88 -8.39
CA PRO A 50 16.54 -15.26 -7.84
C PRO A 50 16.51 -14.93 -6.35
N SER A 51 15.83 -13.86 -6.01
CA SER A 51 15.74 -13.35 -4.65
C SER A 51 14.65 -14.07 -3.88
N LEU A 52 15.03 -14.70 -2.77
CA LEU A 52 14.14 -15.15 -1.68
C LEU A 52 13.61 -13.96 -0.86
N LYS A 53 13.15 -12.88 -1.52
CA LYS A 53 12.62 -11.71 -0.83
C LYS A 53 11.18 -11.94 -0.45
N PRO A 54 10.73 -11.43 0.72
CA PRO A 54 9.31 -11.36 1.00
C PRO A 54 8.65 -10.60 -0.16
N ARG A 55 7.79 -11.29 -0.90
CA ARG A 55 7.07 -10.69 -2.02
C ARG A 55 6.27 -9.52 -1.49
N GLU A 56 6.55 -8.35 -2.02
CA GLU A 56 5.80 -7.16 -1.69
C GLU A 56 4.38 -7.32 -2.22
N ILE A 57 3.40 -6.99 -1.36
CA ILE A 57 1.99 -7.13 -1.72
C ILE A 57 1.62 -6.06 -2.74
N ALA A 58 1.08 -6.47 -3.87
CA ALA A 58 0.50 -5.56 -4.85
C ALA A 58 -1.01 -5.40 -4.61
N LEU A 59 -1.46 -4.17 -4.36
CA LEU A 59 -2.86 -3.81 -4.26
C LEU A 59 -3.29 -3.10 -5.55
N ARG A 60 -4.31 -3.61 -6.24
CA ARG A 60 -4.87 -3.05 -7.47
C ARG A 60 -6.37 -2.87 -7.30
N LEU A 61 -6.75 -1.73 -6.71
CA LEU A 61 -8.13 -1.42 -6.36
C LEU A 61 -8.66 -0.33 -7.29
N ASP A 62 -9.63 -0.66 -8.13
CA ASP A 62 -10.16 0.26 -9.15
C ASP A 62 -10.99 1.42 -8.59
N PHE A 63 -11.30 1.39 -7.30
CA PHE A 63 -12.03 2.43 -6.57
C PHE A 63 -11.13 3.34 -5.71
N ILE A 64 -9.81 3.14 -5.75
CA ILE A 64 -8.82 3.96 -5.04
C ILE A 64 -7.95 4.72 -6.04
N SER A 65 -7.75 6.01 -5.77
CA SER A 65 -6.73 6.85 -6.39
C SER A 65 -5.55 6.98 -5.43
N TYR A 66 -4.37 6.61 -5.87
CA TYR A 66 -3.15 6.74 -5.06
C TYR A 66 -2.54 8.15 -5.13
N GLY A 67 -3.28 9.12 -5.62
CA GLY A 67 -2.94 10.53 -5.65
C GLY A 67 -3.67 11.34 -4.57
N LEU A 68 -3.46 12.66 -4.61
CA LEU A 68 -4.08 13.60 -3.68
C LEU A 68 -5.50 13.99 -4.07
N GLU A 69 -5.90 13.72 -5.31
CA GLU A 69 -7.18 14.11 -5.85
C GLU A 69 -8.05 12.90 -6.14
N ALA A 70 -9.35 13.07 -5.99
CA ALA A 70 -10.32 12.11 -6.50
C ALA A 70 -10.31 12.13 -8.03
N VAL A 71 -10.11 10.97 -8.65
CA VAL A 71 -10.11 10.81 -10.10
C VAL A 71 -11.19 9.80 -10.47
N ASP A 72 -12.08 10.17 -11.36
CA ASP A 72 -13.14 9.29 -11.90
C ASP A 72 -13.94 8.55 -10.81
N GLY A 73 -14.29 9.24 -9.70
CA GLY A 73 -15.04 8.66 -8.59
C GLY A 73 -14.23 7.73 -7.67
N ARG A 74 -12.92 7.63 -7.88
CA ARG A 74 -12.00 6.92 -6.98
C ARG A 74 -11.65 7.77 -5.78
N LEU A 75 -11.51 7.13 -4.62
CA LEU A 75 -11.14 7.82 -3.39
C LEU A 75 -9.63 8.05 -3.30
N PRO A 76 -9.20 9.27 -2.96
CA PRO A 76 -7.78 9.54 -2.74
C PRO A 76 -7.27 8.85 -1.47
N ALA A 77 -6.09 8.25 -1.57
CA ALA A 77 -5.37 7.65 -0.45
C ALA A 77 -3.91 8.10 -0.49
N ALA A 78 -3.58 9.12 0.28
CA ALA A 78 -2.26 9.76 0.30
C ALA A 78 -2.04 10.53 1.60
N ILE A 79 -0.84 11.06 1.79
CA ILE A 79 -0.51 12.02 2.84
C ILE A 79 -0.49 13.42 2.21
N PRO A 80 -1.51 14.28 2.44
CA PRO A 80 -1.55 15.60 1.85
C PRO A 80 -0.41 16.51 2.32
N PRO A 81 0.12 17.40 1.47
CA PRO A 81 1.08 18.43 1.88
C PRO A 81 0.56 19.34 2.99
N ALA A 82 -0.75 19.57 3.03
CA ALA A 82 -1.39 20.34 4.10
C ALA A 82 -1.31 19.64 5.47
N TYR A 83 -1.19 18.31 5.49
CA TYR A 83 -1.06 17.52 6.72
C TYR A 83 0.41 17.36 7.12
N VAL A 84 1.26 16.95 6.19
CA VAL A 84 2.71 16.84 6.41
C VAL A 84 3.42 17.74 5.40
N GLY A 85 3.81 18.95 5.82
CA GLY A 85 4.33 20.00 4.92
C GLY A 85 5.66 19.65 4.23
N SER A 86 6.55 18.95 4.94
CA SER A 86 7.84 18.56 4.40
C SER A 86 7.74 17.36 3.47
N GLU A 87 8.20 17.49 2.24
CA GLU A 87 8.27 16.39 1.27
C GLU A 87 9.14 15.23 1.77
N ALA A 88 10.31 15.55 2.32
CA ALA A 88 11.21 14.54 2.89
C ALA A 88 10.53 13.74 4.01
N VAL A 89 9.79 14.42 4.88
CA VAL A 89 9.05 13.77 5.97
C VAL A 89 7.89 12.93 5.43
N ARG A 90 7.19 13.38 4.38
CA ARG A 90 6.15 12.55 3.72
C ARG A 90 6.73 11.26 3.14
N ILE A 91 7.88 11.34 2.48
CA ILE A 91 8.58 10.16 1.94
C ILE A 91 8.95 9.19 3.07
N GLU A 92 9.46 9.69 4.20
CA GLU A 92 9.73 8.87 5.38
C GLU A 92 8.46 8.22 5.94
N CYS A 93 7.34 8.94 5.94
CA CYS A 93 6.05 8.38 6.35
C CYS A 93 5.62 7.23 5.42
N TYR A 94 5.74 7.37 4.11
CA TYR A 94 5.45 6.29 3.15
C TYR A 94 6.38 5.08 3.34
N LYS A 95 7.67 5.33 3.50
CA LYS A 95 8.66 4.30 3.78
C LYS A 95 8.32 3.51 5.03
N ARG A 96 7.95 4.20 6.10
CA ARG A 96 7.56 3.56 7.33
C ARG A 96 6.30 2.73 7.19
N LEU A 97 5.31 3.22 6.46
CA LEU A 97 4.08 2.47 6.18
C LEU A 97 4.35 1.14 5.45
N THR A 98 5.31 1.10 4.52
CA THR A 98 5.70 -0.15 3.84
C THR A 98 6.38 -1.16 4.77
N ALA A 99 6.99 -0.69 5.85
CA ALA A 99 7.71 -1.52 6.81
C ALA A 99 6.79 -2.18 7.87
N LEU A 100 5.55 -1.72 8.01
CA LEU A 100 4.59 -2.27 8.97
C LEU A 100 4.23 -3.72 8.64
N ARG A 101 4.11 -4.56 9.67
CA ARG A 101 3.93 -6.01 9.54
C ARG A 101 2.65 -6.53 10.17
N SER A 102 2.01 -5.76 11.05
CA SER A 102 0.78 -6.15 11.73
C SER A 102 -0.24 -5.02 11.81
N GLU A 103 -1.48 -5.34 12.14
CA GLU A 103 -2.54 -4.36 12.33
C GLU A 103 -2.29 -3.47 13.55
N GLU A 104 -1.67 -4.03 14.60
CA GLU A 104 -1.28 -3.30 15.81
C GLU A 104 -0.23 -2.24 15.48
N GLU A 105 0.74 -2.57 14.63
CA GLU A 105 1.75 -1.60 14.17
C GLU A 105 1.11 -0.49 13.33
N VAL A 106 0.11 -0.80 12.51
CA VAL A 106 -0.64 0.22 11.74
C VAL A 106 -1.41 1.14 12.68
N THR A 107 -2.04 0.60 13.72
CA THR A 107 -2.78 1.38 14.71
C THR A 107 -1.83 2.29 15.50
N ALA A 108 -0.72 1.76 16.00
CA ALA A 108 0.30 2.55 16.70
C ALA A 108 0.89 3.65 15.81
N TYR A 109 1.06 3.38 14.53
CA TYR A 109 1.52 4.37 13.56
C TYR A 109 0.50 5.47 13.30
N ALA A 110 -0.79 5.13 13.24
CA ALA A 110 -1.87 6.12 13.14
C ALA A 110 -1.87 7.09 14.34
N ASP A 111 -1.69 6.55 15.55
CA ASP A 111 -1.59 7.34 16.78
C ASP A 111 -0.37 8.27 16.76
N GLU A 112 0.79 7.76 16.30
CA GLU A 112 2.00 8.57 16.14
C GLU A 112 1.82 9.72 15.14
N LEU A 113 1.17 9.46 13.99
CA LEU A 113 0.87 10.50 13.01
C LEU A 113 -0.04 11.57 13.60
N ALA A 114 -1.07 11.16 14.36
CA ALA A 114 -1.97 12.10 15.06
C ALA A 114 -1.23 12.95 16.09
N ASP A 115 -0.32 12.36 16.86
CA ASP A 115 0.48 13.06 17.87
C ASP A 115 1.45 14.07 17.24
N ARG A 116 2.04 13.73 16.11
CA ARG A 116 3.05 14.57 15.44
C ARG A 116 2.46 15.68 14.58
N PHE A 117 1.37 15.40 13.89
CA PHE A 117 0.84 16.27 12.83
C PHE A 117 -0.61 16.71 13.08
N GLY A 118 -1.24 16.26 14.16
CA GLY A 118 -2.63 16.54 14.45
C GLY A 118 -3.61 15.52 13.86
N PRO A 119 -4.91 15.80 13.85
CA PRO A 119 -5.95 14.87 13.42
C PRO A 119 -5.67 14.31 12.02
N VAL A 120 -5.70 12.98 11.89
CA VAL A 120 -5.41 12.29 10.63
C VAL A 120 -6.52 12.57 9.61
N PRO A 121 -6.19 13.15 8.44
CA PRO A 121 -7.19 13.43 7.41
C PRO A 121 -7.70 12.16 6.72
N GLU A 122 -8.83 12.28 6.03
CA GLU A 122 -9.53 11.16 5.39
C GLU A 122 -8.64 10.38 4.41
N GLU A 123 -7.89 11.07 3.58
CA GLU A 123 -6.97 10.49 2.58
C GLU A 123 -5.89 9.65 3.25
N THR A 124 -5.39 10.13 4.38
CA THR A 124 -4.37 9.42 5.17
C THR A 124 -4.98 8.25 5.95
N ARG A 125 -6.22 8.37 6.43
CA ARG A 125 -6.94 7.24 7.04
C ARG A 125 -7.14 6.10 6.04
N ARG A 126 -7.51 6.41 4.80
CA ARG A 126 -7.61 5.39 3.72
C ARG A 126 -6.27 4.76 3.42
N LEU A 127 -5.20 5.56 3.38
CA LEU A 127 -3.84 5.05 3.21
C LEU A 127 -3.45 4.07 4.33
N LEU A 128 -3.79 4.36 5.58
CA LEU A 128 -3.59 3.46 6.71
C LEU A 128 -4.42 2.17 6.59
N GLN A 129 -5.65 2.27 6.07
CA GLN A 129 -6.46 1.08 5.75
C GLN A 129 -5.82 0.22 4.66
N LEU A 130 -5.20 0.83 3.64
CA LEU A 130 -4.42 0.09 2.64
C LEU A 130 -3.19 -0.58 3.28
N GLY A 131 -2.51 0.09 4.19
CA GLY A 131 -1.44 -0.50 5.00
C GLY A 131 -1.91 -1.72 5.78
N ARG A 132 -3.07 -1.63 6.42
CA ARG A 132 -3.73 -2.73 7.14
C ARG A 132 -4.08 -3.89 6.20
N LEU A 133 -4.66 -3.57 5.05
CA LEU A 133 -4.97 -4.56 4.02
C LEU A 133 -3.72 -5.31 3.54
N ARG A 134 -2.59 -4.63 3.41
CA ARG A 134 -1.29 -5.25 3.03
C ARG A 134 -0.81 -6.22 4.10
N THR A 135 -0.86 -5.86 5.37
CA THR A 135 -0.44 -6.76 6.46
C THR A 135 -1.31 -8.02 6.51
N LEU A 136 -2.62 -7.87 6.35
CA LEU A 136 -3.58 -8.97 6.31
C LEU A 136 -3.41 -9.85 5.08
N ALA A 137 -3.22 -9.26 3.90
CA ALA A 137 -2.97 -10.00 2.66
C ALA A 137 -1.69 -10.85 2.77
N ARG A 138 -0.62 -10.28 3.35
CA ARG A 138 0.63 -11.00 3.60
C ARG A 138 0.39 -12.20 4.53
N ARG A 139 -0.31 -12.01 5.63
CA ARG A 139 -0.66 -13.07 6.57
C ARG A 139 -1.50 -14.16 5.92
N ALA A 140 -2.39 -13.81 4.98
CA ALA A 140 -3.19 -14.77 4.21
C ALA A 140 -2.42 -15.47 3.07
N GLY A 141 -1.15 -15.12 2.84
CA GLY A 141 -0.33 -15.65 1.74
C GLY A 141 -0.68 -15.07 0.37
N ILE A 142 -1.39 -13.96 0.34
CA ILE A 142 -1.76 -13.24 -0.89
C ILE A 142 -0.59 -12.33 -1.30
N HIS A 143 -0.12 -12.43 -2.54
CA HIS A 143 0.91 -11.54 -3.07
C HIS A 143 0.35 -10.45 -3.99
N THR A 144 -0.83 -10.67 -4.60
CA THR A 144 -1.52 -9.67 -5.41
C THR A 144 -3.01 -9.71 -5.08
N LEU A 145 -3.56 -8.56 -4.73
CA LEU A 145 -4.97 -8.39 -4.46
C LEU A 145 -5.54 -7.37 -5.44
N THR A 146 -6.35 -7.84 -6.36
CA THR A 146 -7.00 -6.99 -7.36
C THR A 146 -8.50 -6.93 -7.08
N VAL A 147 -9.09 -5.76 -7.18
CA VAL A 147 -10.54 -5.57 -7.20
C VAL A 147 -10.93 -4.86 -8.48
N ARG A 148 -11.85 -5.46 -9.21
CA ARG A 148 -12.47 -4.88 -10.41
C ARG A 148 -13.98 -4.87 -10.21
N GLU A 149 -14.57 -3.69 -10.21
CA GLU A 149 -15.98 -3.47 -9.86
C GLU A 149 -16.27 -4.03 -8.46
N GLN A 150 -16.84 -5.20 -8.37
CA GLN A 150 -17.13 -5.92 -7.13
C GLN A 150 -16.37 -7.24 -7.02
N THR A 151 -15.67 -7.67 -8.08
CA THR A 151 -14.96 -8.94 -8.10
C THR A 151 -13.60 -8.81 -7.43
N VAL A 152 -13.33 -9.67 -6.46
CA VAL A 152 -12.06 -9.75 -5.74
C VAL A 152 -11.22 -10.88 -6.30
N LEU A 153 -9.97 -10.59 -6.65
CA LEU A 153 -9.01 -11.56 -7.19
C LEU A 153 -7.79 -11.64 -6.26
N PRO A 154 -7.84 -12.48 -5.23
CA PRO A 154 -6.70 -12.69 -4.33
C PRO A 154 -5.79 -13.76 -4.90
N GLU A 155 -4.58 -13.38 -5.32
CA GLU A 155 -3.59 -14.29 -5.91
C GLU A 155 -2.57 -14.73 -4.85
N THR A 156 -2.40 -16.04 -4.75
CA THR A 156 -1.35 -16.69 -3.95
C THR A 156 -0.38 -17.44 -4.84
N GLN A 157 0.64 -18.07 -4.27
CA GLN A 157 1.55 -18.94 -5.03
C GLN A 157 0.83 -20.10 -5.73
N ASP A 158 -0.28 -20.56 -5.14
CA ASP A 158 -1.08 -21.68 -5.64
C ASP A 158 -2.19 -21.23 -6.61
N GLY A 159 -2.25 -19.95 -6.94
CA GLY A 159 -3.24 -19.35 -7.81
C GLY A 159 -4.29 -18.51 -7.10
N LEU A 160 -5.41 -18.24 -7.77
CA LEU A 160 -6.51 -17.44 -7.26
C LEU A 160 -7.28 -18.18 -6.16
N LEU A 161 -7.45 -17.52 -5.02
CA LEU A 161 -8.33 -18.02 -3.96
C LEU A 161 -9.79 -17.86 -4.38
N ARG A 162 -10.54 -18.94 -4.18
CA ARG A 162 -11.96 -19.02 -4.52
C ARG A 162 -12.80 -19.34 -3.29
N THR A 163 -14.09 -19.08 -3.36
CA THR A 163 -15.07 -19.50 -2.37
C THR A 163 -15.18 -21.03 -2.34
N ALA A 164 -15.84 -21.57 -1.32
CA ALA A 164 -16.12 -23.01 -1.21
C ALA A 164 -16.89 -23.57 -2.43
N GLN A 165 -17.64 -22.69 -3.13
CA GLN A 165 -18.36 -23.04 -4.37
C GLN A 165 -17.51 -22.85 -5.65
N GLY A 166 -16.20 -22.61 -5.51
CA GLY A 166 -15.28 -22.43 -6.64
C GLY A 166 -15.39 -21.08 -7.36
N ARG A 167 -16.18 -20.13 -6.86
CA ARG A 167 -16.39 -18.81 -7.46
C ARG A 167 -15.37 -17.80 -6.93
N LEU A 168 -15.14 -16.73 -7.69
CA LEU A 168 -14.39 -15.59 -7.19
C LEU A 168 -15.22 -14.84 -6.13
N PRO A 169 -14.60 -14.39 -5.03
CA PRO A 169 -15.26 -13.56 -4.05
C PRO A 169 -15.78 -12.25 -4.66
N ARG A 170 -16.91 -11.75 -4.19
CA ARG A 170 -17.48 -10.48 -4.62
C ARG A 170 -17.81 -9.61 -3.42
N LEU A 171 -17.54 -8.31 -3.53
CA LEU A 171 -18.00 -7.32 -2.56
C LEU A 171 -19.51 -7.09 -2.74
N ALA A 172 -20.20 -6.91 -1.63
CA ALA A 172 -21.61 -6.51 -1.63
C ALA A 172 -21.75 -4.98 -1.71
N ALA A 173 -20.80 -4.26 -1.15
CA ALA A 173 -20.77 -2.81 -1.15
C ALA A 173 -20.61 -2.24 -2.56
N GLU A 174 -21.28 -1.13 -2.84
CA GLU A 174 -21.20 -0.41 -4.12
C GLU A 174 -20.34 0.84 -4.00
N ASN A 175 -20.47 1.59 -2.90
CA ASN A 175 -19.70 2.80 -2.74
C ASN A 175 -18.24 2.51 -2.31
N PRO A 176 -17.28 3.33 -2.75
CA PRO A 176 -15.85 3.06 -2.55
C PRO A 176 -15.41 2.94 -1.09
N GLU A 177 -15.95 3.76 -0.17
CA GLU A 177 -15.62 3.68 1.27
C GLU A 177 -16.08 2.35 1.87
N ALA A 178 -17.31 1.95 1.58
CA ALA A 178 -17.85 0.69 2.04
C ALA A 178 -17.13 -0.52 1.41
N LYS A 179 -16.70 -0.42 0.14
CA LYS A 179 -15.87 -1.43 -0.51
C LYS A 179 -14.54 -1.64 0.22
N LEU A 180 -13.88 -0.56 0.60
CA LEU A 180 -12.61 -0.64 1.33
C LEU A 180 -12.80 -1.30 2.70
N ALA A 181 -13.80 -0.89 3.45
CA ALA A 181 -14.12 -1.47 4.75
C ALA A 181 -14.48 -2.97 4.65
N GLU A 182 -15.34 -3.33 3.70
CA GLU A 182 -15.71 -4.73 3.45
C GLU A 182 -14.50 -5.59 3.04
N LEU A 183 -13.64 -5.05 2.16
CA LEU A 183 -12.46 -5.75 1.69
C LEU A 183 -11.48 -6.04 2.85
N VAL A 184 -11.20 -5.06 3.69
CA VAL A 184 -10.36 -5.23 4.88
C VAL A 184 -10.90 -6.34 5.77
N GLU A 185 -12.20 -6.33 6.06
CA GLU A 185 -12.83 -7.35 6.91
C GLU A 185 -12.79 -8.75 6.28
N ARG A 186 -13.03 -8.86 4.98
CA ARG A 186 -12.96 -10.14 4.27
C ARG A 186 -11.55 -10.74 4.27
N ILE A 187 -10.54 -9.92 4.02
CA ILE A 187 -9.15 -10.39 4.03
C ILE A 187 -8.70 -10.71 5.45
N ARG A 188 -9.18 -9.98 6.48
CA ARG A 188 -8.95 -10.32 7.89
C ARG A 188 -9.46 -11.73 8.23
N ARG A 189 -10.70 -12.03 7.90
CA ARG A 189 -11.28 -13.37 8.11
C ARG A 189 -10.53 -14.47 7.37
N LEU A 190 -10.04 -14.15 6.17
CA LEU A 190 -9.23 -15.08 5.39
C LEU A 190 -7.86 -15.32 6.05
N ALA A 191 -7.22 -14.26 6.55
CA ALA A 191 -5.95 -14.35 7.27
C ALA A 191 -6.07 -15.18 8.56
N GLU A 192 -7.18 -15.03 9.31
CA GLU A 192 -7.45 -15.81 10.53
C GLU A 192 -7.62 -17.31 10.25
N LYS A 193 -8.18 -17.66 9.09
CA LYS A 193 -8.37 -19.08 8.70
C LYS A 193 -7.10 -19.75 8.17
N ARG A 194 -6.13 -18.97 7.72
CA ARG A 194 -4.92 -19.48 7.07
C ARG A 194 -3.64 -19.29 7.89
N GLY A 195 -3.71 -18.48 8.94
CA GLY A 195 -2.63 -18.29 9.93
C GLY A 195 -2.78 -19.27 11.08
#